data_4d1b647e2e6fccf2f5860c21a8604ee1
#
_entry.id   4d1b647e2e6fccf2f5860c21a8604ee1
#
_cell.length_a   1.000
_cell.length_b   1.000
_cell.length_c   1.000
_cell.angle_alpha   90.00
_cell.angle_beta   90.00
_cell.angle_gamma   90.00
#
_symmetry.space_group_name_H-M   'P 1'
#
loop_
_entity.id
_entity.type
_entity.pdbx_description
1 polymer ?
#
loop_
_entity_poly.entity_id
_entity_poly.type
_entity_poly.pdbx_seq_one_letter_code
_entity_poly.pdbx_strand_id
1 'polypeptide(L)'
;MEVPEGKIVALLGANGAGKSTTLKAISGLLRTQEGEVSRGTIELDGQRIDRFSPEKIVRLGIVQVLEGRRLFRHLTVEENLLLGALGRGSRSRRTAVNRDLEQVYHYFPRLKDLRRRTSGYLSGGEQQMLVMGRALMAHPKLMMLDEPSLGLAPLLVKEIFSVIGEMSASEGVTILLVEQNARIALSVAEYTYVMENGRVVLDGPSEQLAENEDIKEFDLGLTQVGERKSYRQVKHYKRRKRWLG
;
A
#
# COMPACT_ATOMS: atom_id res chain seq x y z
N MET A 1 2.19 -13.53 7.40
CA MET A 1 2.01 -12.79 6.13
C MET A 1 3.40 -12.56 5.56
N GLU A 2 3.58 -12.84 4.28
CA GLU A 2 4.84 -12.67 3.56
C GLU A 2 4.61 -11.75 2.37
N VAL A 3 5.61 -10.95 2.02
CA VAL A 3 5.58 -10.04 0.86
C VAL A 3 6.86 -10.30 0.07
N PRO A 4 6.82 -11.18 -0.94
CA PRO A 4 7.98 -11.51 -1.74
C PRO A 4 8.51 -10.32 -2.54
N GLU A 5 9.83 -10.26 -2.72
CA GLU A 5 10.50 -9.18 -3.47
C GLU A 5 9.97 -9.07 -4.90
N GLY A 6 9.76 -7.84 -5.37
CA GLY A 6 9.26 -7.53 -6.71
C GLY A 6 7.80 -7.94 -6.96
N LYS A 7 7.02 -8.26 -5.92
CA LYS A 7 5.63 -8.66 -6.04
C LYS A 7 4.67 -7.64 -5.44
N ILE A 8 3.44 -7.64 -5.96
CA ILE A 8 2.33 -6.92 -5.38
C ILE A 8 1.54 -7.90 -4.51
N VAL A 9 1.50 -7.63 -3.21
CA VAL A 9 0.69 -8.39 -2.25
C VAL A 9 -0.43 -7.50 -1.73
N ALA A 10 -1.67 -7.99 -1.78
CA ALA A 10 -2.81 -7.26 -1.24
C ALA A 10 -3.17 -7.71 0.18
N LEU A 11 -3.59 -6.75 1.01
CA LEU A 11 -4.22 -6.97 2.30
C LEU A 11 -5.62 -6.37 2.26
N LEU A 12 -6.62 -7.23 2.11
CA LEU A 12 -8.03 -6.87 2.04
C LEU A 12 -8.69 -6.93 3.41
N GLY A 13 -9.77 -6.20 3.57
CA GLY A 13 -10.61 -6.26 4.77
C GLY A 13 -11.50 -5.02 4.91
N ALA A 14 -12.55 -5.15 5.68
CA ALA A 14 -13.45 -4.04 6.01
C ALA A 14 -12.76 -2.96 6.84
N ASN A 15 -13.40 -1.80 6.99
CA ASN A 15 -12.96 -0.77 7.91
C ASN A 15 -12.92 -1.32 9.34
N GLY A 16 -11.81 -1.05 10.05
CA GLY A 16 -11.58 -1.59 11.39
C GLY A 16 -11.02 -3.02 11.44
N ALA A 17 -10.77 -3.68 10.30
CA ALA A 17 -10.19 -5.03 10.28
C ALA A 17 -8.74 -5.11 10.80
N GLY A 18 -8.05 -3.96 10.94
CA GLY A 18 -6.67 -3.91 11.44
C GLY A 18 -5.62 -3.64 10.36
N LYS A 19 -6.02 -3.39 9.10
CA LYS A 19 -5.14 -3.18 7.95
C LYS A 19 -4.12 -2.06 8.18
N SER A 20 -4.58 -0.84 8.45
CA SER A 20 -3.71 0.33 8.68
C SER A 20 -2.87 0.18 9.95
N THR A 21 -3.36 -0.55 10.96
CA THR A 21 -2.57 -0.90 12.16
C THR A 21 -1.40 -1.80 11.79
N THR A 22 -1.60 -2.77 10.91
CA THR A 22 -0.54 -3.64 10.38
C THR A 22 0.52 -2.83 9.64
N LEU A 23 0.11 -1.89 8.76
CA LEU A 23 1.06 -1.00 8.07
C LEU A 23 1.84 -0.12 9.06
N LYS A 24 1.18 0.44 10.08
CA LYS A 24 1.83 1.23 11.13
C LYS A 24 2.81 0.41 11.95
N ALA A 25 2.54 -0.87 12.19
CA ALA A 25 3.46 -1.77 12.87
C ALA A 25 4.73 -1.98 12.02
N ILE A 26 4.59 -2.21 10.72
CA ILE A 26 5.71 -2.41 9.79
C ILE A 26 6.55 -1.12 9.64
N SER A 27 5.91 0.05 9.51
CA SER A 27 6.58 1.34 9.36
C SER A 27 7.13 1.94 10.66
N GLY A 28 6.91 1.27 11.82
CA GLY A 28 7.31 1.78 13.14
C GLY A 28 6.44 2.92 13.67
N LEU A 29 5.45 3.38 12.89
CA LEU A 29 4.55 4.48 13.29
C LEU A 29 3.60 4.10 14.44
N LEU A 30 3.39 2.80 14.67
CA LEU A 30 2.58 2.35 15.80
C LEU A 30 3.14 2.85 17.14
N ARG A 31 4.47 2.86 17.28
CA ARG A 31 5.16 3.33 18.50
C ARG A 31 4.99 4.84 18.75
N THR A 32 4.83 5.63 17.69
CA THR A 32 4.58 7.08 17.82
C THR A 32 3.17 7.39 18.34
N GLN A 33 2.30 6.37 18.41
CA GLN A 33 0.94 6.42 18.90
C GLN A 33 0.77 5.59 20.20
N GLU A 34 1.87 5.40 20.95
CA GLU A 34 1.91 4.64 22.21
C GLU A 34 1.53 3.15 22.06
N GLY A 35 1.58 2.64 20.82
CA GLY A 35 1.34 1.22 20.53
C GLY A 35 2.65 0.43 20.39
N GLU A 36 2.57 -0.88 20.56
CA GLU A 36 3.70 -1.78 20.36
C GLU A 36 3.30 -3.10 19.70
N VAL A 37 4.28 -3.79 19.13
CA VAL A 37 4.12 -5.18 18.69
C VAL A 37 4.32 -6.07 19.90
N SER A 38 3.23 -6.49 20.56
CA SER A 38 3.26 -7.29 21.78
C SER A 38 3.58 -8.77 21.53
N ARG A 39 3.28 -9.29 20.33
CA ARG A 39 3.52 -10.68 19.94
C ARG A 39 3.93 -10.78 18.47
N GLY A 40 4.77 -11.78 18.16
CA GLY A 40 5.29 -12.00 16.82
C GLY A 40 6.52 -11.17 16.50
N THR A 41 6.97 -11.23 15.24
CA THR A 41 8.12 -10.51 14.70
C THR A 41 7.77 -9.89 13.34
N ILE A 42 8.44 -8.79 13.03
CA ILE A 42 8.45 -8.20 11.70
C ILE A 42 9.88 -8.24 11.20
N GLU A 43 10.08 -8.82 10.02
CA GLU A 43 11.40 -9.03 9.45
C GLU A 43 11.47 -8.47 8.03
N LEU A 44 12.60 -7.87 7.67
CA LEU A 44 12.97 -7.46 6.32
C LEU A 44 14.29 -8.14 5.97
N ASP A 45 14.34 -8.93 4.93
CA ASP A 45 15.53 -9.66 4.48
C ASP A 45 16.21 -10.45 5.62
N GLY A 46 15.42 -11.11 6.48
CA GLY A 46 15.88 -11.85 7.66
C GLY A 46 16.30 -10.97 8.85
N GLN A 47 16.25 -9.65 8.71
CA GLN A 47 16.53 -8.72 9.80
C GLN A 47 15.25 -8.35 10.55
N ARG A 48 15.21 -8.57 11.84
CA ARG A 48 14.10 -8.14 12.70
C ARG A 48 14.04 -6.62 12.83
N ILE A 49 12.88 -6.01 12.50
CA ILE A 49 12.68 -4.56 12.42
C ILE A 49 11.58 -4.01 13.34
N ASP A 50 10.78 -4.83 14.01
CA ASP A 50 9.65 -4.41 14.86
C ASP A 50 10.01 -3.43 15.99
N ARG A 51 11.31 -3.30 16.31
CA ARG A 51 11.81 -2.37 17.33
C ARG A 51 12.52 -1.14 16.77
N PHE A 52 12.55 -0.99 15.42
CA PHE A 52 13.24 0.15 14.82
C PHE A 52 12.35 1.40 14.83
N SER A 53 13.01 2.57 14.84
CA SER A 53 12.32 3.84 14.66
C SER A 53 11.86 4.01 13.22
N PRO A 54 10.81 4.82 12.95
CA PRO A 54 10.34 5.08 11.59
C PRO A 54 11.45 5.56 10.64
N GLU A 55 12.36 6.42 11.13
CA GLU A 55 13.47 6.94 10.33
C GLU A 55 14.43 5.81 9.92
N LYS A 56 14.69 4.85 10.82
CA LYS A 56 15.53 3.70 10.50
C LYS A 56 14.85 2.78 9.50
N ILE A 57 13.53 2.58 9.60
CA ILE A 57 12.73 1.78 8.67
C ILE A 57 12.73 2.39 7.28
N VAL A 58 12.54 3.72 7.17
CA VAL A 58 12.63 4.43 5.88
C VAL A 58 14.03 4.28 5.26
N ARG A 59 15.11 4.35 6.05
CA ARG A 59 16.48 4.14 5.57
C ARG A 59 16.75 2.73 5.07
N LEU A 60 16.01 1.74 5.55
CA LEU A 60 16.04 0.36 5.04
C LEU A 60 15.28 0.20 3.72
N GLY A 61 14.55 1.23 3.27
CA GLY A 61 13.80 1.23 2.03
C GLY A 61 12.33 0.87 2.19
N ILE A 62 11.76 0.89 3.38
CA ILE A 62 10.30 0.72 3.58
C ILE A 62 9.66 2.10 3.63
N VAL A 63 8.76 2.38 2.67
CA VAL A 63 8.06 3.67 2.57
C VAL A 63 6.55 3.43 2.59
N GLN A 64 5.85 4.19 3.44
CA GLN A 64 4.40 4.12 3.54
C GLN A 64 3.74 5.36 2.94
N VAL A 65 2.80 5.16 2.01
CA VAL A 65 1.83 6.15 1.57
C VAL A 65 0.60 6.01 2.47
N LEU A 66 0.43 6.97 3.36
CA LEU A 66 -0.65 6.98 4.34
C LEU A 66 -1.99 7.36 3.69
N GLU A 67 -3.07 6.83 4.22
CA GLU A 67 -4.42 7.30 3.92
C GLU A 67 -4.56 8.82 4.16
N GLY A 68 -5.40 9.49 3.37
CA GLY A 68 -5.72 10.91 3.51
C GLY A 68 -4.71 11.86 2.87
N ARG A 69 -3.87 11.37 1.94
CA ARG A 69 -3.05 12.20 1.05
C ARG A 69 -2.21 13.25 1.80
N ARG A 70 -1.28 12.78 2.66
CA ARG A 70 -0.44 13.63 3.52
C ARG A 70 0.58 14.43 2.71
N LEU A 71 0.23 15.64 2.32
CA LEU A 71 1.06 16.58 1.54
C LEU A 71 1.55 17.75 2.40
N PHE A 72 2.67 18.32 1.98
CA PHE A 72 3.11 19.63 2.45
C PHE A 72 2.40 20.70 1.63
N ARG A 73 1.20 21.09 2.04
CA ARG A 73 0.23 21.84 1.25
C ARG A 73 0.73 23.21 0.77
N HIS A 74 1.70 23.81 1.46
CA HIS A 74 2.29 25.11 1.11
C HIS A 74 3.43 25.01 0.11
N LEU A 75 3.95 23.81 -0.11
CA LEU A 75 5.00 23.55 -1.09
C LEU A 75 4.41 23.28 -2.47
N THR A 76 5.19 23.53 -3.50
CA THR A 76 4.88 23.15 -4.87
C THR A 76 4.88 21.63 -5.04
N VAL A 77 4.36 21.16 -6.17
CA VAL A 77 4.43 19.75 -6.56
C VAL A 77 5.87 19.27 -6.59
N GLU A 78 6.77 19.99 -7.27
CA GLU A 78 8.18 19.61 -7.40
C GLU A 78 8.90 19.58 -6.05
N GLU A 79 8.68 20.58 -5.19
CA GLU A 79 9.24 20.59 -3.83
C GLU A 79 8.75 19.40 -3.00
N ASN A 80 7.44 19.06 -3.08
CA ASN A 80 6.93 17.84 -2.43
C ASN A 80 7.62 16.57 -2.91
N LEU A 81 7.85 16.43 -4.23
CA LEU A 81 8.57 15.29 -4.80
C LEU A 81 10.01 15.24 -4.27
N LEU A 82 10.73 16.36 -4.32
CA LEU A 82 12.11 16.44 -3.87
C LEU A 82 12.30 16.06 -2.39
N LEU A 83 11.31 16.32 -1.54
CA LEU A 83 11.34 15.87 -0.14
C LEU A 83 11.40 14.35 -0.01
N GLY A 84 10.84 13.59 -0.96
CA GLY A 84 10.94 12.14 -0.98
C GLY A 84 12.38 11.63 -1.07
N ALA A 85 13.25 12.37 -1.76
CA ALA A 85 14.66 12.01 -1.90
C ALA A 85 15.51 12.22 -0.63
N LEU A 86 15.03 13.01 0.34
CA LEU A 86 15.78 13.30 1.58
C LEU A 86 16.02 12.05 2.44
N GLY A 87 15.14 11.04 2.36
CA GLY A 87 15.27 9.78 3.09
C GLY A 87 16.49 8.93 2.71
N ARG A 88 17.10 9.19 1.56
CA ARG A 88 18.24 8.40 1.03
C ARG A 88 19.62 8.78 1.65
N GLY A 89 19.68 9.80 2.50
CA GLY A 89 20.93 10.34 3.03
C GLY A 89 21.68 11.23 2.02
N SER A 90 22.79 11.84 2.46
CA SER A 90 23.54 12.89 1.74
C SER A 90 24.27 12.44 0.46
N ARG A 91 24.12 11.19 0.02
CA ARG A 91 24.83 10.62 -1.16
C ARG A 91 24.07 10.80 -2.48
N SER A 92 22.85 11.31 -2.47
CA SER A 92 22.09 11.54 -3.72
C SER A 92 22.70 12.71 -4.48
N ARG A 93 23.43 12.40 -5.56
CA ARG A 93 23.91 13.43 -6.49
C ARG A 93 22.71 14.10 -7.17
N ARG A 94 22.78 15.41 -7.38
CA ARG A 94 21.71 16.19 -8.04
C ARG A 94 21.25 15.58 -9.38
N THR A 95 22.17 14.96 -10.13
CA THR A 95 21.87 14.28 -11.39
C THR A 95 20.99 13.04 -11.19
N ALA A 96 21.18 12.29 -10.09
CA ALA A 96 20.34 11.14 -9.75
C ALA A 96 18.91 11.59 -9.38
N VAL A 97 18.79 12.62 -8.53
CA VAL A 97 17.49 13.19 -8.13
C VAL A 97 16.70 13.69 -9.35
N ASN A 98 17.37 14.35 -10.32
CA ASN A 98 16.71 14.79 -11.55
C ASN A 98 16.20 13.61 -12.40
N ARG A 99 16.98 12.50 -12.50
CA ARG A 99 16.53 11.30 -13.20
C ARG A 99 15.28 10.69 -12.54
N ASP A 100 15.28 10.63 -11.21
CA ASP A 100 14.16 10.11 -10.45
C ASP A 100 12.91 10.98 -10.62
N LEU A 101 13.11 12.29 -10.68
CA LEU A 101 12.03 13.25 -10.93
C LEU A 101 11.41 13.05 -12.32
N GLU A 102 12.24 12.85 -13.37
CA GLU A 102 11.73 12.54 -14.72
C GLU A 102 11.03 11.17 -14.74
N GLN A 103 11.47 10.19 -13.97
CA GLN A 103 10.78 8.92 -13.82
C GLN A 103 9.41 9.07 -13.17
N VAL A 104 9.30 9.88 -12.11
CA VAL A 104 7.99 10.20 -11.50
C VAL A 104 7.08 10.89 -12.51
N TYR A 105 7.61 11.80 -13.34
CA TYR A 105 6.85 12.47 -14.39
C TYR A 105 6.47 11.54 -15.55
N HIS A 106 7.23 10.46 -15.78
CA HIS A 106 6.84 9.41 -16.71
C HIS A 106 5.59 8.67 -16.22
N TYR A 107 5.56 8.26 -14.95
CA TYR A 107 4.40 7.60 -14.34
C TYR A 107 3.20 8.54 -14.16
N PHE A 108 3.45 9.80 -13.84
CA PHE A 108 2.44 10.82 -13.56
C PHE A 108 2.67 12.08 -14.40
N PRO A 109 2.43 12.06 -15.74
CA PRO A 109 2.71 13.20 -16.62
C PRO A 109 2.02 14.49 -16.17
N ARG A 110 0.82 14.37 -15.60
CA ARG A 110 0.07 15.50 -15.07
C ARG A 110 0.83 16.28 -14.00
N LEU A 111 1.66 15.63 -13.19
CA LEU A 111 2.48 16.30 -12.17
C LEU A 111 3.55 17.19 -12.81
N LYS A 112 4.06 16.83 -13.99
CA LYS A 112 5.04 17.65 -14.72
C LYS A 112 4.44 19.00 -15.13
N ASP A 113 3.21 19.00 -15.63
CA ASP A 113 2.48 20.21 -16.00
C ASP A 113 2.24 21.11 -14.78
N LEU A 114 2.00 20.49 -13.64
CA LEU A 114 1.65 21.15 -12.38
C LEU A 114 2.86 21.41 -11.47
N ARG A 115 4.10 21.14 -11.91
CA ARG A 115 5.29 21.13 -11.04
C ARG A 115 5.50 22.38 -10.20
N ARG A 116 5.10 23.53 -10.71
CA ARG A 116 5.22 24.84 -10.01
C ARG A 116 3.98 25.24 -9.21
N ARG A 117 2.89 24.44 -9.31
CA ARG A 117 1.65 24.72 -8.61
C ARG A 117 1.77 24.31 -7.14
N THR A 118 1.23 25.13 -6.25
CA THR A 118 1.12 24.80 -4.81
C THR A 118 0.22 23.60 -4.62
N SER A 119 0.72 22.58 -3.92
CA SER A 119 0.08 21.25 -3.81
C SER A 119 -1.27 21.27 -3.09
N GLY A 120 -1.51 22.26 -2.23
CA GLY A 120 -2.80 22.42 -1.56
C GLY A 120 -3.98 22.70 -2.50
N TYR A 121 -3.73 23.15 -3.74
CA TYR A 121 -4.75 23.45 -4.75
C TYR A 121 -4.93 22.34 -5.80
N LEU A 122 -4.34 21.18 -5.59
CA LEU A 122 -4.50 20.04 -6.46
C LEU A 122 -5.84 19.35 -6.23
N SER A 123 -6.39 18.73 -7.28
CA SER A 123 -7.51 17.79 -7.16
C SER A 123 -7.13 16.56 -6.33
N GLY A 124 -8.11 15.83 -5.81
CA GLY A 124 -7.85 14.62 -5.02
C GLY A 124 -7.01 13.57 -5.74
N GLY A 125 -7.22 13.39 -7.06
CA GLY A 125 -6.40 12.48 -7.89
C GLY A 125 -4.97 12.97 -8.05
N GLU A 126 -4.77 14.25 -8.37
CA GLU A 126 -3.43 14.85 -8.47
C GLU A 126 -2.67 14.81 -7.13
N GLN A 127 -3.38 14.97 -6.00
CA GLN A 127 -2.79 14.78 -4.67
C GLN A 127 -2.35 13.33 -4.44
N GLN A 128 -3.15 12.34 -4.88
CA GLN A 128 -2.81 10.92 -4.77
C GLN A 128 -1.58 10.58 -5.61
N MET A 129 -1.54 11.03 -6.86
CA MET A 129 -0.36 10.90 -7.73
C MET A 129 0.88 11.51 -7.07
N LEU A 130 0.74 12.69 -6.44
CA LEU A 130 1.85 13.39 -5.80
C LEU A 130 2.41 12.65 -4.58
N VAL A 131 1.56 12.06 -3.71
CA VAL A 131 2.06 11.30 -2.56
C VAL A 131 2.74 10.00 -2.99
N MET A 132 2.24 9.34 -4.05
CA MET A 132 2.87 8.15 -4.62
C MET A 132 4.20 8.50 -5.30
N GLY A 133 4.23 9.55 -6.10
CA GLY A 133 5.46 10.05 -6.72
C GLY A 133 6.53 10.41 -5.68
N ARG A 134 6.13 11.07 -4.57
CA ARG A 134 7.03 11.37 -3.47
C ARG A 134 7.58 10.11 -2.80
N ALA A 135 6.75 9.07 -2.66
CA ALA A 135 7.21 7.78 -2.13
C ALA A 135 8.22 7.11 -3.07
N LEU A 136 7.98 7.16 -4.38
CA LEU A 136 8.88 6.62 -5.41
C LEU A 136 10.25 7.33 -5.40
N MET A 137 10.29 8.65 -5.17
CA MET A 137 11.53 9.42 -5.02
C MET A 137 12.45 8.89 -3.91
N ALA A 138 11.94 8.15 -2.94
CA ALA A 138 12.74 7.52 -1.89
C ALA A 138 13.46 6.22 -2.34
N HIS A 139 13.22 5.71 -3.55
CA HIS A 139 13.68 4.40 -4.06
C HIS A 139 13.34 3.26 -3.08
N PRO A 140 12.05 3.02 -2.84
CA PRO A 140 11.64 2.04 -1.86
C PRO A 140 11.97 0.62 -2.34
N LYS A 141 12.46 -0.23 -1.43
CA LYS A 141 12.45 -1.68 -1.60
C LYS A 141 11.02 -2.22 -1.43
N LEU A 142 10.31 -1.67 -0.44
CA LEU A 142 8.91 -1.97 -0.16
C LEU A 142 8.11 -0.67 -0.07
N MET A 143 7.15 -0.50 -0.96
CA MET A 143 6.16 0.57 -0.92
C MET A 143 4.86 0.04 -0.33
N MET A 144 4.41 0.61 0.76
CA MET A 144 3.14 0.27 1.40
C MET A 144 2.10 1.33 1.07
N LEU A 145 0.99 0.93 0.45
CA LEU A 145 -0.09 1.83 -0.01
C LEU A 145 -1.34 1.58 0.84
N ASP A 146 -1.78 2.61 1.58
CA ASP A 146 -2.95 2.53 2.46
C ASP A 146 -4.16 3.17 1.77
N GLU A 147 -5.06 2.33 1.25
CA GLU A 147 -6.30 2.67 0.54
C GLU A 147 -6.11 3.72 -0.57
N PRO A 148 -5.23 3.49 -1.57
CA PRO A 148 -4.91 4.48 -2.59
C PRO A 148 -6.11 4.83 -3.50
N SER A 149 -7.15 4.00 -3.55
CA SER A 149 -8.38 4.25 -4.34
C SER A 149 -9.39 5.16 -3.64
N LEU A 150 -9.25 5.36 -2.32
CA LEU A 150 -10.29 5.99 -1.50
C LEU A 150 -10.64 7.42 -1.95
N GLY A 151 -11.93 7.63 -2.24
CA GLY A 151 -12.47 8.94 -2.63
C GLY A 151 -11.96 9.46 -3.98
N LEU A 152 -11.61 8.55 -4.88
CA LEU A 152 -11.23 8.87 -6.27
C LEU A 152 -12.34 8.49 -7.26
N ALA A 153 -12.39 9.22 -8.37
CA ALA A 153 -13.25 8.85 -9.48
C ALA A 153 -12.77 7.53 -10.13
N PRO A 154 -13.68 6.68 -10.65
CA PRO A 154 -13.34 5.37 -11.19
C PRO A 154 -12.24 5.36 -12.26
N LEU A 155 -12.20 6.39 -13.10
CA LEU A 155 -11.17 6.52 -14.14
C LEU A 155 -9.78 6.75 -13.54
N LEU A 156 -9.67 7.60 -12.51
CA LEU A 156 -8.42 7.86 -11.80
C LEU A 156 -7.94 6.64 -11.01
N VAL A 157 -8.88 5.87 -10.46
CA VAL A 157 -8.53 4.60 -9.80
C VAL A 157 -7.86 3.66 -10.77
N LYS A 158 -8.42 3.48 -11.98
CA LYS A 158 -7.81 2.64 -13.02
C LYS A 158 -6.41 3.11 -13.40
N GLU A 159 -6.22 4.42 -13.58
CA GLU A 159 -4.93 5.01 -13.90
C GLU A 159 -3.90 4.74 -12.80
N ILE A 160 -4.23 5.00 -11.54
CA ILE A 160 -3.34 4.75 -10.40
C ILE A 160 -2.97 3.28 -10.27
N PHE A 161 -3.92 2.36 -10.44
CA PHE A 161 -3.64 0.92 -10.35
C PHE A 161 -2.85 0.40 -11.53
N SER A 162 -3.02 0.97 -12.73
CA SER A 162 -2.14 0.70 -13.87
C SER A 162 -0.70 1.10 -13.56
N VAL A 163 -0.49 2.28 -12.97
CA VAL A 163 0.85 2.75 -12.56
C VAL A 163 1.44 1.87 -11.45
N ILE A 164 0.63 1.42 -10.47
CA ILE A 164 1.08 0.48 -9.43
C ILE A 164 1.61 -0.81 -10.06
N GLY A 165 0.88 -1.38 -11.02
CA GLY A 165 1.31 -2.56 -11.77
C GLY A 165 2.60 -2.33 -12.55
N GLU A 166 2.71 -1.20 -13.24
CA GLU A 166 3.88 -0.82 -14.03
C GLU A 166 5.13 -0.62 -13.14
N MET A 167 5.02 0.07 -12.02
CA MET A 167 6.13 0.26 -11.06
C MET A 167 6.68 -1.07 -10.54
N SER A 168 5.82 -2.03 -10.24
CA SER A 168 6.26 -3.36 -9.80
C SER A 168 6.93 -4.13 -10.95
N ALA A 169 6.33 -4.14 -12.13
CA ALA A 169 6.83 -4.91 -13.27
C ALA A 169 8.13 -4.35 -13.86
N SER A 170 8.25 -3.00 -13.96
CA SER A 170 9.37 -2.34 -14.64
C SER A 170 10.55 -2.04 -13.71
N GLU A 171 10.27 -1.69 -12.45
CA GLU A 171 11.28 -1.27 -11.48
C GLU A 171 11.57 -2.33 -10.41
N GLY A 172 10.80 -3.41 -10.39
CA GLY A 172 10.92 -4.44 -9.35
C GLY A 172 10.53 -3.95 -7.95
N VAL A 173 9.74 -2.87 -7.85
CA VAL A 173 9.29 -2.36 -6.55
C VAL A 173 8.35 -3.36 -5.91
N THR A 174 8.68 -3.81 -4.70
CA THR A 174 7.77 -4.62 -3.90
C THR A 174 6.64 -3.75 -3.35
N ILE A 175 5.39 -4.19 -3.47
CA ILE A 175 4.24 -3.39 -3.05
C ILE A 175 3.36 -4.18 -2.09
N LEU A 176 3.10 -3.63 -0.91
CA LEU A 176 2.04 -4.07 -0.01
C LEU A 176 0.86 -3.12 -0.14
N LEU A 177 -0.17 -3.58 -0.83
CA LEU A 177 -1.37 -2.83 -1.14
C LEU A 177 -2.46 -3.13 -0.12
N VAL A 178 -2.90 -2.14 0.62
CA VAL A 178 -4.06 -2.25 1.52
C VAL A 178 -5.26 -1.62 0.86
N GLU A 179 -6.33 -2.37 0.73
CA GLU A 179 -7.57 -1.93 0.09
C GLU A 179 -8.82 -2.51 0.75
N GLN A 180 -9.92 -1.80 0.58
CA GLN A 180 -11.24 -2.31 0.90
C GLN A 180 -11.92 -2.89 -0.35
N ASN A 181 -11.65 -2.32 -1.53
CA ASN A 181 -12.19 -2.77 -2.81
C ASN A 181 -11.43 -4.02 -3.29
N ALA A 182 -12.01 -5.19 -3.06
CA ALA A 182 -11.40 -6.47 -3.40
C ALA A 182 -11.15 -6.60 -4.91
N ARG A 183 -12.11 -6.20 -5.74
CA ARG A 183 -12.02 -6.34 -7.20
C ARG A 183 -10.80 -5.64 -7.78
N ILE A 184 -10.52 -4.42 -7.31
CA ILE A 184 -9.40 -3.64 -7.81
C ILE A 184 -8.09 -4.23 -7.30
N ALA A 185 -8.01 -4.56 -6.01
CA ALA A 185 -6.80 -5.11 -5.43
C ALA A 185 -6.41 -6.46 -6.07
N LEU A 186 -7.39 -7.36 -6.25
CA LEU A 186 -7.19 -8.66 -6.89
C LEU A 186 -6.77 -8.56 -8.36
N SER A 187 -7.09 -7.44 -9.04
CA SER A 187 -6.70 -7.27 -10.45
C SER A 187 -5.22 -6.95 -10.66
N VAL A 188 -4.49 -6.53 -9.62
CA VAL A 188 -3.07 -6.15 -9.71
C VAL A 188 -2.15 -6.98 -8.82
N ALA A 189 -2.68 -7.57 -7.74
CA ALA A 189 -1.87 -8.35 -6.80
C ALA A 189 -1.69 -9.80 -7.27
N GLU A 190 -0.51 -10.37 -7.03
CA GLU A 190 -0.25 -11.81 -7.26
C GLU A 190 -0.75 -12.66 -6.09
N TYR A 191 -0.68 -12.14 -4.87
CA TYR A 191 -1.13 -12.83 -3.67
C TYR A 191 -1.94 -11.91 -2.78
N THR A 192 -2.95 -12.45 -2.12
CA THR A 192 -3.87 -11.66 -1.31
C THR A 192 -4.12 -12.31 0.04
N TYR A 193 -4.06 -11.49 1.08
CA TYR A 193 -4.51 -11.80 2.43
C TYR A 193 -5.81 -11.07 2.72
N VAL A 194 -6.78 -11.76 3.32
CA VAL A 194 -8.04 -11.16 3.80
C VAL A 194 -8.01 -11.10 5.31
N MET A 195 -8.19 -9.90 5.84
CA MET A 195 -8.13 -9.62 7.28
C MET A 195 -9.52 -9.29 7.84
N GLU A 196 -9.83 -9.89 8.99
CA GLU A 196 -11.03 -9.61 9.75
C GLU A 196 -10.70 -9.61 11.25
N ASN A 197 -11.15 -8.57 11.97
CA ASN A 197 -10.96 -8.46 13.43
C ASN A 197 -9.50 -8.69 13.88
N GLY A 198 -8.53 -8.11 13.17
CA GLY A 198 -7.11 -8.19 13.48
C GLY A 198 -6.44 -9.53 13.12
N ARG A 199 -7.10 -10.39 12.33
CA ARG A 199 -6.56 -11.71 11.95
C ARG A 199 -6.70 -11.94 10.45
N VAL A 200 -5.73 -12.62 9.85
CA VAL A 200 -5.86 -13.16 8.51
C VAL A 200 -6.81 -14.36 8.59
N VAL A 201 -7.92 -14.30 7.85
CA VAL A 201 -8.97 -15.33 7.83
C VAL A 201 -8.94 -16.17 6.56
N LEU A 202 -8.39 -15.63 5.47
CA LEU A 202 -8.25 -16.26 4.18
C LEU A 202 -7.00 -15.71 3.49
N ASP A 203 -6.29 -16.52 2.75
CA ASP A 203 -5.19 -16.08 1.90
C ASP A 203 -4.95 -17.03 0.72
N GLY A 204 -4.35 -16.53 -0.34
CA GLY A 204 -4.04 -17.32 -1.52
C GLY A 204 -3.64 -16.48 -2.73
N PRO A 205 -3.31 -17.14 -3.87
CA PRO A 205 -3.12 -16.47 -5.15
C PRO A 205 -4.36 -15.64 -5.52
N SER A 206 -4.14 -14.40 -5.93
CA SER A 206 -5.23 -13.46 -6.19
C SER A 206 -6.19 -13.93 -7.27
N GLU A 207 -5.69 -14.61 -8.29
CA GLU A 207 -6.50 -15.22 -9.36
C GLU A 207 -7.53 -16.24 -8.80
N GLN A 208 -7.10 -17.10 -7.87
CA GLN A 208 -7.98 -18.08 -7.23
C GLN A 208 -9.00 -17.40 -6.31
N LEU A 209 -8.58 -16.36 -5.61
CA LEU A 209 -9.47 -15.61 -4.71
C LEU A 209 -10.50 -14.77 -5.48
N ALA A 210 -10.18 -14.31 -6.69
CA ALA A 210 -11.12 -13.60 -7.55
C ALA A 210 -12.32 -14.47 -8.00
N GLU A 211 -12.16 -15.78 -8.02
CA GLU A 211 -13.22 -16.75 -8.33
C GLU A 211 -14.04 -17.14 -7.10
N ASN A 212 -13.57 -16.83 -5.89
CA ASN A 212 -14.21 -17.22 -4.64
C ASN A 212 -15.53 -16.45 -4.45
N GLU A 213 -16.61 -17.18 -4.20
CA GLU A 213 -17.96 -16.61 -4.04
C GLU A 213 -18.06 -15.68 -2.83
N ASP A 214 -17.38 -16.03 -1.72
CA ASP A 214 -17.39 -15.25 -0.49
C ASP A 214 -16.77 -13.86 -0.70
N ILE A 215 -15.72 -13.79 -1.54
CA ILE A 215 -15.07 -12.52 -1.89
C ILE A 215 -15.94 -11.70 -2.84
N LYS A 216 -16.62 -12.35 -3.79
CA LYS A 216 -17.58 -11.69 -4.69
C LYS A 216 -18.76 -11.10 -3.93
N GLU A 217 -19.30 -11.82 -2.94
CA GLU A 217 -20.36 -11.29 -2.06
C GLU A 217 -19.89 -10.11 -1.23
N PHE A 218 -18.65 -10.16 -0.73
CA PHE A 218 -18.06 -9.05 0.02
C PHE A 218 -17.87 -7.79 -0.83
N ASP A 219 -17.41 -7.93 -2.08
CA ASP A 219 -17.15 -6.81 -3.01
C ASP A 219 -18.46 -6.18 -3.51
N LEU A 220 -19.51 -6.98 -3.73
CA LEU A 220 -20.81 -6.52 -4.20
C LEU A 220 -21.62 -5.78 -3.13
N GLY A 221 -21.15 -5.73 -1.88
CA GLY A 221 -21.89 -5.10 -0.79
C GLY A 221 -23.26 -5.74 -0.56
N LEU A 222 -23.46 -6.99 -1.01
CA LEU A 222 -24.70 -7.76 -0.85
C LEU A 222 -24.94 -8.19 0.61
N THR A 223 -24.20 -7.66 1.55
CA THR A 223 -24.64 -7.59 2.92
C THR A 223 -25.83 -6.67 2.99
N GLN A 224 -27.02 -7.27 2.85
CA GLN A 224 -28.29 -6.59 3.12
C GLN A 224 -28.15 -5.81 4.42
N VAL A 225 -28.62 -4.58 4.40
CA VAL A 225 -28.73 -3.69 5.54
C VAL A 225 -29.34 -4.50 6.72
N GLY A 226 -28.49 -4.88 7.70
CA GLY A 226 -28.97 -5.54 8.91
C GLY A 226 -28.07 -6.61 9.51
N GLU A 227 -27.34 -7.42 8.75
CA GLU A 227 -26.47 -8.45 9.31
C GLU A 227 -25.10 -8.43 8.63
N ARG A 228 -24.06 -7.96 9.33
CA ARG A 228 -22.68 -8.16 8.96
C ARG A 228 -22.35 -9.65 9.06
N LYS A 229 -22.45 -10.39 7.97
CA LYS A 229 -21.92 -11.75 7.91
C LYS A 229 -20.39 -11.66 8.03
N SER A 230 -19.87 -12.19 9.11
CA SER A 230 -18.44 -12.41 9.28
C SER A 230 -17.99 -13.54 8.36
N TYR A 231 -16.79 -13.47 7.76
CA TYR A 231 -16.16 -14.59 7.05
C TYR A 231 -16.13 -15.89 7.88
N ARG A 232 -16.20 -15.80 9.21
CA ARG A 232 -16.36 -16.94 10.11
C ARG A 232 -17.72 -17.63 10.01
N GLN A 233 -18.76 -16.95 9.56
CA GLN A 233 -20.13 -17.47 9.49
C GLN A 233 -20.44 -18.11 8.14
N VAL A 234 -19.64 -17.81 7.12
CA VAL A 234 -19.71 -18.47 5.82
C VAL A 234 -19.09 -19.86 5.95
N LYS A 235 -19.94 -20.82 6.30
CA LYS A 235 -19.59 -22.23 6.46
C LYS A 235 -19.42 -22.89 5.11
N HIS A 236 -18.29 -22.86 4.49
CA HIS A 236 -17.87 -23.91 3.53
C HIS A 236 -16.38 -23.87 3.23
N TYR A 237 -15.54 -23.81 4.25
CA TYR A 237 -14.15 -24.18 4.08
C TYR A 237 -13.90 -25.57 4.67
N LYS A 238 -13.69 -26.57 3.80
CA LYS A 238 -13.15 -27.87 4.22
C LYS A 238 -11.78 -27.61 4.85
N ARG A 239 -11.70 -27.67 6.19
CA ARG A 239 -10.41 -27.76 6.89
C ARG A 239 -9.60 -28.89 6.24
N ARG A 240 -8.50 -28.56 5.56
CA ARG A 240 -7.50 -29.57 5.22
C ARG A 240 -7.04 -30.20 6.52
N LYS A 241 -7.43 -31.44 6.74
CA LYS A 241 -6.86 -32.26 7.80
C LYS A 241 -5.35 -32.29 7.56
N ARG A 242 -4.56 -31.75 8.49
CA ARG A 242 -3.14 -32.07 8.58
C ARG A 242 -3.06 -33.57 8.82
N TRP A 243 -2.54 -34.29 7.87
CA TRP A 243 -2.06 -35.65 8.09
C TRP A 243 -0.80 -35.50 8.93
N LEU A 244 -0.88 -35.92 10.19
CA LEU A 244 0.26 -36.33 10.99
C LEU A 244 0.64 -37.71 10.48
N GLY A 245 1.84 -37.87 9.98
CA GLY A 245 2.57 -39.06 9.68
C GLY A 245 4.04 -38.72 9.70
#